data_26a2bbd4c620b123a0dcf2ebdfe46eac
#
_entry.id   26a2bbd4c620b123a0dcf2ebdfe46eac
#
_cell.length_a   1.000
_cell.length_b   1.000
_cell.length_c   1.000
_cell.angle_alpha   90.00
_cell.angle_beta   90.00
_cell.angle_gamma   90.00
#
_symmetry.space_group_name_H-M   'P 1'
#
loop_
_entity.id
_entity.type
_entity.pdbx_description
1 polymer ?
#
loop_
_entity_poly.entity_id
_entity_poly.type
_entity_poly.pdbx_seq_one_letter_code
_entity_poly.pdbx_strand_id
1 'polypeptide(L)'
;HRVKNILAVIQSIVTRTLRHGSDMDVSRALLIGRIHAMSNVVTLLSESQWQGVKLKGLFESRAIPHADRIVVNGPDISVSARAAQSLSLLFFELASHSDEGLSLVGKHPHIVANWEVTGEEPDAVFHFRWEEFNTSAATRREDSDFGLILLDRVAPEAMGGTAKRYFTEVSYVYELTAPMVTVVDMTERD
;
A
#
# COMPACT_ATOMS: atom_id res chain seq x y z
N HIS A 1 23.71 3.15 -1.38
CA HIS A 1 22.62 3.72 -0.59
C HIS A 1 21.30 2.94 -0.76
N ARG A 2 20.96 2.51 -1.97
CA ARG A 2 19.73 1.74 -2.26
C ARG A 2 19.69 0.43 -1.48
N VAL A 3 20.77 -0.35 -1.48
CA VAL A 3 20.86 -1.62 -0.76
C VAL A 3 20.68 -1.41 0.74
N LYS A 4 21.34 -0.42 1.32
CA LYS A 4 21.19 -0.07 2.73
C LYS A 4 19.76 0.32 3.08
N ASN A 5 19.11 1.10 2.22
CA ASN A 5 17.72 1.53 2.42
C ASN A 5 16.74 0.34 2.37
N ILE A 6 16.92 -0.55 1.42
CA ILE A 6 16.11 -1.78 1.30
C ILE A 6 16.31 -2.68 2.52
N LEU A 7 17.54 -2.89 2.95
CA LEU A 7 17.86 -3.69 4.14
C LEU A 7 17.27 -3.08 5.40
N ALA A 8 17.29 -1.74 5.54
CA ALA A 8 16.66 -1.05 6.66
C ALA A 8 15.16 -1.27 6.70
N VAL A 9 14.48 -1.23 5.55
CA VAL A 9 13.04 -1.53 5.45
C VAL A 9 12.77 -2.98 5.84
N ILE A 10 13.52 -3.93 5.31
CA ILE A 10 13.38 -5.35 5.63
C ILE A 10 13.59 -5.59 7.12
N GLN A 11 14.62 -4.99 7.72
CA GLN A 11 14.90 -5.09 9.14
C GLN A 11 13.73 -4.56 10.00
N SER A 12 13.15 -3.44 9.61
CA SER A 12 11.97 -2.89 10.27
C SER A 12 10.76 -3.83 10.15
N ILE A 13 10.55 -4.41 8.98
CA ILE A 13 9.47 -5.40 8.75
C ILE A 13 9.64 -6.59 9.70
N VAL A 14 10.83 -7.17 9.77
CA VAL A 14 11.13 -8.32 10.66
C VAL A 14 10.87 -7.96 12.11
N THR A 15 11.48 -6.88 12.58
CA THR A 15 11.40 -6.44 13.98
C THR A 15 9.98 -6.14 14.43
N ARG A 16 9.19 -5.49 13.59
CA ARG A 16 7.82 -5.11 13.92
C ARG A 16 6.79 -6.22 13.68
N THR A 17 7.10 -7.19 12.84
CA THR A 17 6.22 -8.35 12.57
C THR A 17 6.38 -9.43 13.62
N LEU A 18 7.62 -9.76 13.99
CA LEU A 18 7.93 -10.77 14.97
C LEU A 18 8.00 -10.14 16.36
N ARG A 19 6.86 -10.05 17.02
CA ARG A 19 6.74 -9.52 18.37
C ARG A 19 6.49 -10.64 19.39
N HIS A 20 7.00 -10.44 20.60
CA HIS A 20 6.76 -11.35 21.70
C HIS A 20 5.26 -11.46 22.00
N GLY A 21 4.75 -12.68 22.16
CA GLY A 21 3.34 -12.95 22.44
C GLY A 21 2.42 -12.95 21.21
N SER A 22 2.93 -12.72 20.00
CA SER A 22 2.15 -12.83 18.77
C SER A 22 1.97 -14.29 18.35
N ASP A 23 0.86 -14.56 17.63
CA ASP A 23 0.66 -15.86 16.98
C ASP A 23 1.74 -16.06 15.92
N MET A 24 2.50 -17.16 16.04
CA MET A 24 3.63 -17.43 15.17
C MET A 24 3.22 -17.68 13.71
N ASP A 25 2.12 -18.38 13.48
CA ASP A 25 1.66 -18.69 12.13
C ASP A 25 1.18 -17.44 11.40
N VAL A 26 0.43 -16.59 12.10
CA VAL A 26 -0.04 -15.29 11.58
C VAL A 26 1.16 -14.37 11.30
N SER A 27 2.08 -14.25 12.24
CA SER A 27 3.29 -13.43 12.09
C SER A 27 4.16 -13.89 10.91
N ARG A 28 4.31 -15.20 10.75
CA ARG A 28 5.06 -15.81 9.66
C ARG A 28 4.43 -15.48 8.29
N ALA A 29 3.12 -15.63 8.17
CA ALA A 29 2.40 -15.34 6.93
C ALA A 29 2.52 -13.86 6.54
N LEU A 30 2.36 -12.95 7.51
CA LEU A 30 2.52 -11.51 7.29
C LEU A 30 3.97 -11.16 6.91
N LEU A 31 4.95 -11.74 7.60
CA LEU A 31 6.37 -11.51 7.30
C LEU A 31 6.71 -11.90 5.87
N ILE A 32 6.32 -13.10 5.47
CA ILE A 32 6.56 -13.60 4.11
C ILE A 32 5.87 -12.71 3.07
N GLY A 33 4.63 -12.35 3.31
CA GLY A 33 3.87 -11.47 2.41
C GLY A 33 4.50 -10.10 2.23
N ARG A 34 4.94 -9.49 3.32
CA ARG A 34 5.62 -8.18 3.30
C ARG A 34 6.95 -8.24 2.56
N ILE A 35 7.73 -9.29 2.77
CA ILE A 35 8.99 -9.50 2.03
C ILE A 35 8.73 -9.71 0.55
N HIS A 36 7.69 -10.46 0.18
CA HIS A 36 7.29 -10.64 -1.22
C HIS A 36 6.90 -9.31 -1.87
N ALA A 37 6.14 -8.47 -1.18
CA ALA A 37 5.77 -7.15 -1.67
C ALA A 37 7.02 -6.29 -1.95
N MET A 38 7.99 -6.30 -1.03
CA MET A 38 9.26 -5.59 -1.22
C MET A 38 10.08 -6.18 -2.36
N SER A 39 10.17 -7.48 -2.45
CA SER A 39 10.89 -8.16 -3.53
C SER A 39 10.32 -7.81 -4.90
N ASN A 40 9.01 -7.80 -5.01
CA ASN A 40 8.33 -7.45 -6.25
C ASN A 40 8.62 -6.01 -6.69
N VAL A 41 8.49 -5.05 -5.78
CA VAL A 41 8.75 -3.64 -6.12
C VAL A 41 10.21 -3.40 -6.49
N VAL A 42 11.15 -4.08 -5.82
CA VAL A 42 12.58 -4.01 -6.16
C VAL A 42 12.84 -4.55 -7.56
N THR A 43 12.18 -5.64 -7.95
CA THR A 43 12.26 -6.18 -9.29
C THR A 43 11.75 -5.18 -10.34
N LEU A 44 10.59 -4.59 -10.12
CA LEU A 44 10.03 -3.56 -11.01
C LEU A 44 10.95 -2.34 -11.13
N LEU A 45 11.51 -1.89 -10.02
CA LEU A 45 12.46 -0.78 -10.01
C LEU A 45 13.76 -1.13 -10.74
N SER A 46 14.27 -2.35 -10.57
CA SER A 46 15.45 -2.82 -11.29
C SER A 46 15.23 -2.84 -12.79
N GLU A 47 14.07 -3.30 -13.25
CA GLU A 47 13.71 -3.33 -14.66
C GLU A 47 13.59 -1.93 -15.27
N SER A 48 13.15 -0.96 -14.50
CA SER A 48 13.06 0.44 -14.91
C SER A 48 14.35 1.24 -14.69
N GLN A 49 15.43 0.60 -14.26
CA GLN A 49 16.68 1.25 -13.86
C GLN A 49 16.47 2.31 -12.75
N TRP A 50 15.55 2.03 -11.84
CA TRP A 50 15.20 2.90 -10.70
C TRP A 50 14.62 4.26 -11.08
N GLN A 51 14.11 4.39 -12.29
CA GLN A 51 13.49 5.64 -12.77
C GLN A 51 12.01 5.78 -12.43
N GLY A 52 11.49 4.86 -11.66
CA GLY A 52 10.11 4.86 -11.24
C GLY A 52 9.35 3.61 -11.70
N VAL A 53 8.13 3.49 -11.19
CA VAL A 53 7.24 2.37 -11.48
C VAL A 53 5.86 2.93 -11.77
N LYS A 54 5.18 2.39 -12.76
CA LYS A 54 3.78 2.73 -13.00
C LYS A 54 2.91 2.27 -11.84
N LEU A 55 2.08 3.18 -11.32
CA LEU A 55 1.24 2.90 -10.15
C LEU A 55 0.33 1.70 -10.39
N LYS A 56 -0.27 1.59 -11.56
CA LYS A 56 -1.08 0.41 -11.93
C LYS A 56 -0.28 -0.89 -11.89
N GLY A 57 0.99 -0.85 -12.22
CA GLY A 57 1.88 -2.01 -12.19
C GLY A 57 2.06 -2.60 -10.79
N LEU A 58 1.91 -1.80 -9.74
CA LEU A 58 1.97 -2.29 -8.37
C LEU A 58 0.79 -3.20 -8.02
N PHE A 59 -0.36 -3.02 -8.68
CA PHE A 59 -1.55 -3.86 -8.50
C PHE A 59 -1.56 -5.13 -9.35
N GLU A 60 -0.73 -5.21 -10.37
CA GLU A 60 -0.63 -6.38 -11.24
C GLU A 60 0.21 -7.50 -10.61
N SER A 61 0.79 -7.23 -9.47
CA SER A 61 1.65 -8.15 -8.74
C SER A 61 0.85 -9.26 -8.04
N ARG A 62 1.37 -10.49 -8.11
CA ARG A 62 0.88 -11.61 -7.30
C ARG A 62 1.17 -11.44 -5.80
N ALA A 63 1.98 -10.45 -5.42
CA ALA A 63 2.28 -10.16 -4.02
C ALA A 63 1.11 -9.48 -3.29
N ILE A 64 0.12 -8.94 -4.02
CA ILE A 64 -1.06 -8.32 -3.40
C ILE A 64 -2.16 -9.37 -3.25
N PRO A 65 -2.60 -9.66 -2.00
CA PRO A 65 -3.72 -10.55 -1.75
C PRO A 65 -5.00 -10.04 -2.44
N HIS A 66 -5.81 -10.94 -2.93
CA HIS A 66 -7.12 -10.63 -3.53
C HIS A 66 -7.06 -9.65 -4.72
N ALA A 67 -5.94 -9.60 -5.44
CA ALA A 67 -5.76 -8.68 -6.57
C ALA A 67 -6.89 -8.79 -7.63
N ASP A 68 -7.44 -9.98 -7.80
CA ASP A 68 -8.58 -10.27 -8.69
C ASP A 68 -9.90 -9.60 -8.26
N ARG A 69 -9.99 -9.16 -7.00
CA ARG A 69 -11.17 -8.47 -6.43
C ARG A 69 -11.01 -6.96 -6.38
N ILE A 70 -9.86 -6.46 -6.78
CA ILE A 70 -9.54 -5.02 -6.70
C ILE A 70 -9.80 -4.40 -8.07
N VAL A 71 -10.75 -3.47 -8.12
CA VAL A 71 -10.97 -2.62 -9.29
C VAL A 71 -10.07 -1.39 -9.16
N VAL A 72 -9.22 -1.18 -10.14
CA VAL A 72 -8.19 -0.14 -10.11
C VAL A 72 -8.51 0.92 -11.14
N ASN A 73 -8.64 2.18 -10.74
CA ASN A 73 -8.93 3.31 -11.61
C ASN A 73 -8.05 4.51 -11.28
N GLY A 74 -7.51 5.13 -12.30
CA GLY A 74 -6.74 6.35 -12.17
C GLY A 74 -5.89 6.64 -13.41
N PRO A 75 -5.38 7.87 -13.52
CA PRO A 75 -4.47 8.21 -14.61
C PRO A 75 -3.18 7.41 -14.55
N ASP A 76 -2.55 7.22 -15.70
CA ASP A 76 -1.27 6.55 -15.79
C ASP A 76 -0.16 7.47 -15.27
N ILE A 77 0.34 7.16 -14.08
CA ILE A 77 1.45 7.90 -13.46
C ILE A 77 2.57 6.96 -13.07
N SER A 78 3.80 7.44 -13.24
CA SER A 78 5.00 6.79 -12.73
C SER A 78 5.36 7.38 -11.37
N VAL A 79 5.45 6.54 -10.37
CA VAL A 79 5.81 6.95 -9.01
C VAL A 79 7.30 6.73 -8.77
N SER A 80 7.88 7.55 -7.90
CA SER A 80 9.30 7.44 -7.51
C SER A 80 9.61 6.10 -6.86
N ALA A 81 10.88 5.75 -6.80
CA ALA A 81 11.34 4.53 -6.10
C ALA A 81 10.88 4.50 -4.64
N ARG A 82 10.98 5.63 -3.96
CA ARG A 82 10.55 5.76 -2.55
C ARG A 82 9.04 5.59 -2.40
N ALA A 83 8.26 6.26 -3.24
CA ALA A 83 6.81 6.15 -3.24
C ALA A 83 6.36 4.73 -3.62
N ALA A 84 6.99 4.12 -4.61
CA ALA A 84 6.68 2.75 -5.04
C ALA A 84 6.87 1.73 -3.92
N GLN A 85 7.95 1.83 -3.16
CA GLN A 85 8.21 0.93 -2.02
C GLN A 85 7.14 1.10 -0.93
N SER A 86 6.83 2.33 -0.56
CA SER A 86 5.82 2.62 0.46
C SER A 86 4.42 2.19 0.01
N LEU A 87 4.06 2.48 -1.22
CA LEU A 87 2.74 2.10 -1.77
C LEU A 87 2.60 0.59 -1.92
N SER A 88 3.64 -0.12 -2.30
CA SER A 88 3.62 -1.59 -2.39
C SER A 88 3.30 -2.23 -1.05
N LEU A 89 3.94 -1.79 0.02
CA LEU A 89 3.65 -2.25 1.38
C LEU A 89 2.24 -1.83 1.83
N LEU A 90 1.84 -0.61 1.50
CA LEU A 90 0.51 -0.08 1.81
C LEU A 90 -0.59 -0.95 1.21
N PHE A 91 -0.48 -1.28 -0.07
CA PHE A 91 -1.46 -2.11 -0.78
C PHE A 91 -1.50 -3.53 -0.21
N PHE A 92 -0.36 -4.09 0.13
CA PHE A 92 -0.31 -5.38 0.81
C PHE A 92 -1.06 -5.35 2.15
N GLU A 93 -0.80 -4.35 2.98
CA GLU A 93 -1.45 -4.24 4.30
C GLU A 93 -2.97 -4.07 4.16
N LEU A 94 -3.41 -3.19 3.29
CA LEU A 94 -4.84 -2.98 3.05
C LEU A 94 -5.53 -4.27 2.58
N ALA A 95 -4.94 -4.94 1.60
CA ALA A 95 -5.52 -6.16 1.02
C ALA A 95 -5.47 -7.36 1.97
N SER A 96 -4.41 -7.51 2.77
CA SER A 96 -4.25 -8.66 3.67
C SER A 96 -5.24 -8.67 4.82
N HIS A 97 -5.83 -7.53 5.17
CA HIS A 97 -6.84 -7.43 6.22
C HIS A 97 -8.27 -7.40 5.68
N SER A 98 -8.44 -7.48 4.37
CA SER A 98 -9.74 -7.61 3.74
C SER A 98 -10.42 -8.93 4.15
N ASP A 99 -11.72 -8.88 4.37
CA ASP A 99 -12.47 -10.01 4.90
C ASP A 99 -12.65 -11.13 3.87
N GLU A 100 -12.08 -12.30 4.15
CA GLU A 100 -12.32 -13.52 3.38
C GLU A 100 -13.64 -14.22 3.75
N GLY A 101 -14.15 -13.95 4.94
CA GLY A 101 -15.34 -14.62 5.48
C GLY A 101 -16.62 -14.34 4.71
N LEU A 102 -16.75 -13.15 4.14
CA LEU A 102 -17.90 -12.79 3.31
C LEU A 102 -17.96 -13.57 1.99
N SER A 103 -16.86 -14.16 1.56
CA SER A 103 -16.80 -15.09 0.43
C SER A 103 -17.68 -16.31 0.63
N LEU A 104 -17.78 -16.79 1.85
CA LEU A 104 -18.57 -17.98 2.21
C LEU A 104 -20.07 -17.73 2.13
N VAL A 105 -20.50 -16.48 2.14
CA VAL A 105 -21.93 -16.08 2.09
C VAL A 105 -22.33 -15.60 0.69
N GLY A 106 -21.44 -15.71 -0.29
CA GLY A 106 -21.69 -15.26 -1.67
C GLY A 106 -21.63 -13.73 -1.86
N LYS A 107 -21.24 -12.99 -0.83
CA LYS A 107 -21.02 -11.55 -0.88
C LYS A 107 -19.53 -11.27 -0.81
N HIS A 108 -18.87 -11.23 -1.96
CA HIS A 108 -17.46 -10.86 -2.01
C HIS A 108 -17.28 -9.37 -1.62
N PRO A 109 -16.30 -9.05 -0.77
CA PRO A 109 -15.89 -7.67 -0.62
C PRO A 109 -15.52 -7.12 -1.99
N HIS A 110 -16.10 -5.99 -2.35
CA HIS A 110 -15.75 -5.29 -3.56
C HIS A 110 -14.78 -4.18 -3.19
N ILE A 111 -13.56 -4.28 -3.70
CA ILE A 111 -12.52 -3.32 -3.40
C ILE A 111 -12.30 -2.43 -4.62
N VAL A 112 -12.33 -1.12 -4.39
CA VAL A 112 -12.03 -0.11 -5.40
C VAL A 112 -10.84 0.72 -4.95
N ALA A 113 -9.79 0.72 -5.75
CA ALA A 113 -8.62 1.55 -5.56
C ALA A 113 -8.59 2.64 -6.65
N ASN A 114 -8.81 3.87 -6.25
CA ASN A 114 -8.85 5.02 -7.14
C ASN A 114 -7.75 6.01 -6.78
N TRP A 115 -7.20 6.67 -7.80
CA TRP A 115 -6.38 7.85 -7.57
C TRP A 115 -6.65 8.91 -8.62
N GLU A 116 -6.41 10.14 -8.24
CA GLU A 116 -6.55 11.30 -9.09
C GLU A 116 -5.47 12.34 -8.78
N VAL A 117 -5.25 13.22 -9.69
CA VAL A 117 -4.36 14.37 -9.52
C VAL A 117 -5.19 15.63 -9.70
N THR A 118 -5.16 16.53 -8.73
CA THR A 118 -5.86 17.81 -8.77
C THR A 118 -4.88 18.97 -8.75
N GLY A 119 -5.28 20.09 -9.35
CA GLY A 119 -4.43 21.27 -9.44
C GLY A 119 -3.40 21.17 -10.57
N GLU A 120 -2.57 22.18 -10.65
CA GLU A 120 -1.52 22.30 -11.66
C GLU A 120 -0.15 22.36 -11.00
N GLU A 121 0.88 21.92 -11.72
CA GLU A 121 2.24 22.02 -11.22
C GLU A 121 2.63 23.51 -10.99
N PRO A 122 3.41 23.79 -9.92
CA PRO A 122 4.09 22.85 -9.01
C PRO A 122 3.23 22.38 -7.83
N ASP A 123 1.99 22.83 -7.70
CA ASP A 123 1.13 22.62 -6.53
C ASP A 123 0.12 21.47 -6.72
N ALA A 124 0.27 20.67 -7.74
CA ALA A 124 -0.58 19.51 -8.01
C ALA A 124 -0.56 18.53 -6.82
N VAL A 125 -1.71 17.96 -6.52
CA VAL A 125 -1.91 17.07 -5.38
C VAL A 125 -2.38 15.71 -5.85
N PHE A 126 -1.74 14.68 -5.33
CA PHE A 126 -2.09 13.28 -5.53
C PHE A 126 -3.08 12.86 -4.45
N HIS A 127 -4.18 12.24 -4.85
CA HIS A 127 -5.19 11.66 -3.97
C HIS A 127 -5.35 10.19 -4.28
N PHE A 128 -5.13 9.35 -3.29
CA PHE A 128 -5.38 7.91 -3.37
C PHE A 128 -6.52 7.55 -2.43
N ARG A 129 -7.47 6.71 -2.91
CA ARG A 129 -8.59 6.21 -2.12
C ARG A 129 -8.74 4.71 -2.31
N TRP A 130 -8.76 3.99 -1.22
CA TRP A 130 -9.08 2.57 -1.14
C TRP A 130 -10.41 2.43 -0.42
N GLU A 131 -11.36 1.74 -1.03
CA GLU A 131 -12.66 1.48 -0.41
C GLU A 131 -13.04 0.01 -0.53
N GLU A 132 -13.30 -0.62 0.61
CA GLU A 132 -13.79 -1.98 0.73
C GLU A 132 -15.28 -1.93 1.04
N PHE A 133 -16.10 -2.30 0.07
CA PHE A 133 -17.55 -2.36 0.24
C PHE A 133 -17.98 -3.66 0.92
N ASN A 134 -19.16 -3.68 1.53
CA ASN A 134 -19.71 -4.79 2.29
C ASN A 134 -18.84 -5.20 3.48
N THR A 135 -18.20 -4.24 4.08
CA THR A 135 -17.26 -4.42 5.18
C THR A 135 -17.64 -3.51 6.35
N SER A 136 -17.50 -4.02 7.57
CA SER A 136 -17.75 -3.29 8.81
C SER A 136 -16.60 -3.50 9.80
N ALA A 137 -16.60 -2.70 10.87
CA ALA A 137 -15.63 -2.87 11.96
C ALA A 137 -15.73 -4.26 12.62
N ALA A 138 -16.90 -4.92 12.55
CA ALA A 138 -17.11 -6.26 13.09
C ALA A 138 -16.55 -7.38 12.20
N THR A 139 -16.46 -7.15 10.90
CA THR A 139 -16.08 -8.17 9.91
C THR A 139 -14.65 -8.02 9.41
N ARG A 140 -14.12 -6.80 9.34
CA ARG A 140 -12.76 -6.57 8.91
C ARG A 140 -11.77 -6.99 10.00
N ARG A 141 -10.73 -7.73 9.60
CA ARG A 141 -9.64 -8.08 10.51
C ARG A 141 -8.94 -6.83 11.02
N GLU A 142 -8.63 -6.78 12.31
CA GLU A 142 -7.90 -5.68 12.91
C GLU A 142 -6.49 -5.57 12.30
N ASP A 143 -6.08 -4.34 11.99
CA ASP A 143 -4.73 -4.09 11.47
C ASP A 143 -3.68 -4.39 12.56
N SER A 144 -2.55 -4.95 12.15
CA SER A 144 -1.40 -5.17 13.03
C SER A 144 -0.75 -3.83 13.41
N ASP A 145 0.09 -3.84 14.45
CA ASP A 145 0.87 -2.66 14.84
C ASP A 145 1.70 -2.10 13.69
N PHE A 146 2.36 -2.97 12.92
CA PHE A 146 3.10 -2.56 11.73
C PHE A 146 2.19 -1.92 10.69
N GLY A 147 1.06 -2.56 10.41
CA GLY A 147 0.07 -2.06 9.45
C GLY A 147 -0.45 -0.68 9.84
N LEU A 148 -0.81 -0.47 11.09
CA LEU A 148 -1.30 0.84 11.57
C LEU A 148 -0.25 1.93 11.43
N ILE A 149 0.98 1.66 11.82
CA ILE A 149 2.09 2.63 11.69
C ILE A 149 2.35 2.95 10.21
N LEU A 150 2.33 1.95 9.36
CA LEU A 150 2.50 2.13 7.92
C LEU A 150 1.39 2.98 7.31
N LEU A 151 0.13 2.63 7.59
CA LEU A 151 -1.06 3.31 7.07
C LEU A 151 -1.15 4.78 7.53
N ASP A 152 -0.92 5.00 8.81
CA ASP A 152 -1.19 6.30 9.44
C ASP A 152 0.02 7.25 9.37
N ARG A 153 1.23 6.73 9.29
CA ARG A 153 2.45 7.54 9.43
C ARG A 153 3.49 7.29 8.34
N VAL A 154 4.01 6.07 8.23
CA VAL A 154 5.21 5.81 7.41
C VAL A 154 4.96 6.06 5.93
N ALA A 155 3.86 5.54 5.38
CA ALA A 155 3.54 5.72 3.97
C ALA A 155 3.20 7.18 3.63
N PRO A 156 2.30 7.86 4.35
CA PRO A 156 2.06 9.27 4.06
C PRO A 156 3.29 10.15 4.27
N GLU A 157 4.07 9.96 5.34
CA GLU A 157 5.28 10.75 5.59
C GLU A 157 6.34 10.55 4.50
N ALA A 158 6.50 9.34 3.97
CA ALA A 158 7.42 9.05 2.87
C ALA A 158 7.10 9.84 1.60
N MET A 159 5.85 10.22 1.42
CA MET A 159 5.36 11.01 0.28
C MET A 159 5.06 12.47 0.65
N GLY A 160 5.43 12.91 1.86
CA GLY A 160 5.19 14.28 2.31
C GLY A 160 3.72 14.64 2.48
N GLY A 161 2.88 13.64 2.72
CA GLY A 161 1.44 13.79 2.78
C GLY A 161 0.81 13.36 4.10
N THR A 162 -0.50 13.19 4.05
CA THR A 162 -1.33 12.77 5.18
C THR A 162 -2.29 11.67 4.76
N ALA A 163 -2.76 10.90 5.73
CA ALA A 163 -3.72 9.84 5.49
C ALA A 163 -4.81 9.84 6.57
N LYS A 164 -5.95 9.27 6.21
CA LYS A 164 -7.04 8.98 7.14
C LYS A 164 -7.71 7.67 6.76
N ARG A 165 -8.28 6.99 7.73
CA ARG A 165 -9.04 5.77 7.56
C ARG A 165 -10.28 5.79 8.44
N TYR A 166 -11.36 5.25 7.94
CA TYR A 166 -12.64 5.27 8.64
C TYR A 166 -13.60 4.23 8.07
N PHE A 167 -14.61 3.89 8.84
CA PHE A 167 -15.74 3.10 8.37
C PHE A 167 -16.92 4.00 8.00
N THR A 168 -17.58 3.66 6.91
CA THR A 168 -18.93 4.15 6.60
C THR A 168 -19.94 3.09 7.04
N GLU A 169 -21.24 3.29 6.76
CA GLU A 169 -22.26 2.29 7.06
C GLU A 169 -22.06 0.98 6.28
N VAL A 170 -21.40 1.04 5.11
CA VAL A 170 -21.31 -0.09 4.19
C VAL A 170 -19.89 -0.42 3.76
N SER A 171 -18.89 0.37 4.18
CA SER A 171 -17.52 0.23 3.68
C SER A 171 -16.46 0.61 4.69
N TYR A 172 -15.23 0.18 4.40
CA TYR A 172 -14.00 0.69 5.00
C TYR A 172 -13.26 1.54 3.98
N VAL A 173 -12.77 2.71 4.39
CA VAL A 173 -12.10 3.67 3.52
C VAL A 173 -10.73 4.02 4.06
N TYR A 174 -9.74 4.05 3.18
CA TYR A 174 -8.42 4.63 3.41
C TYR A 174 -8.15 5.69 2.35
N GLU A 175 -7.73 6.87 2.78
CA GLU A 175 -7.41 7.98 1.87
C GLU A 175 -6.02 8.51 2.19
N LEU A 176 -5.23 8.73 1.16
CA LEU A 176 -3.90 9.32 1.24
C LEU A 176 -3.81 10.51 0.28
N THR A 177 -3.32 11.63 0.79
CA THR A 177 -3.12 12.85 0.02
C THR A 177 -1.67 13.29 0.14
N ALA A 178 -1.02 13.59 -0.98
CA ALA A 178 0.38 13.98 -1.00
C ALA A 178 0.67 14.95 -2.15
N PRO A 179 1.69 15.82 -2.00
CA PRO A 179 2.14 16.64 -3.13
C PRO A 179 2.61 15.77 -4.28
N MET A 180 2.17 16.08 -5.49
CA MET A 180 2.56 15.29 -6.66
C MET A 180 4.07 15.27 -6.89
N VAL A 181 4.78 16.37 -6.59
CA VAL A 181 6.23 16.49 -6.74
C VAL A 181 7.01 15.46 -5.91
N THR A 182 6.49 15.03 -4.77
CA THR A 182 7.12 14.02 -3.92
C THR A 182 6.74 12.60 -4.32
N VAL A 183 5.60 12.42 -4.97
CA VAL A 183 5.13 11.12 -5.45
C VAL A 183 5.89 10.70 -6.71
N VAL A 184 6.14 11.63 -7.63
CA VAL A 184 6.79 11.35 -8.93
C VAL A 184 8.30 11.62 -8.94
N ASP A 185 8.84 12.18 -7.88
CA ASP A 185 10.26 12.54 -7.73
C ASP A 185 10.84 13.26 -8.95
N MET A 186 10.59 14.58 -9.02
CA MET A 186 11.13 15.45 -10.07
C MET A 186 12.58 15.89 -9.80
N THR A 187 13.17 15.51 -8.66
CA THR A 187 14.46 16.01 -8.18
C THR A 187 15.67 15.15 -8.59
N GLU A 188 15.47 13.96 -9.12
CA GLU A 188 16.55 13.09 -9.61
C GLU A 188 16.89 13.30 -11.10
N ARG A 189 16.78 14.53 -11.59
CA ARG A 189 17.22 14.88 -12.94
C ARG A 189 18.53 15.68 -12.94
N ASP A 190 19.54 15.16 -12.21
CA ASP A 190 20.93 15.61 -12.40
C ASP A 190 21.84 14.40 -12.47
#